data_e020c572c8c41e755da8d06f6499d8c7
#
_entry.id   e020c572c8c41e755da8d06f6499d8c7
#
_cell.length_a   1.000
_cell.length_b   1.000
_cell.length_c   1.000
_cell.angle_alpha   90.00
_cell.angle_beta   90.00
_cell.angle_gamma   90.00
#
_symmetry.space_group_name_H-M   'P 1'
#
loop_
_entity.id
_entity.type
_entity.pdbx_description
1 polymer ?
#
loop_
_entity_poly.entity_id
_entity_poly.type
_entity_poly.pdbx_seq_one_letter_code
_entity_poly.pdbx_strand_id
1 'polypeptide(L)'
;MKGAVAILVLLVIVASGGFAWTVWTRMKTPYKGYASNEQFVEIPAGAGAAEIRQRLLTAGIVQDGLTLRLALRWTGASRDLKAGEYRFDRPMTAVEVVEKIARGDVYGQRITFPEGLTIREMAALYEMRGLGRAREFIDAARNTALIQDLDPAATDLEGYLFPETYTVGRTVVASDLIEK
;
A
#
# COMPACT_ATOMS: atom_id res chain seq x y z
N MET A 1 9.84 -19.90 52.88
CA MET A 1 10.22 -18.92 51.83
C MET A 1 10.53 -19.57 50.46
N LYS A 2 11.31 -20.67 50.39
CA LYS A 2 11.67 -21.31 49.10
C LYS A 2 10.45 -21.84 48.32
N GLY A 3 9.43 -22.42 49.00
CA GLY A 3 8.22 -22.91 48.33
C GLY A 3 7.33 -21.82 47.74
N ALA A 4 7.19 -20.68 48.43
CA ALA A 4 6.40 -19.55 47.93
C ALA A 4 7.04 -18.90 46.66
N VAL A 5 8.38 -18.84 46.62
CA VAL A 5 9.11 -18.36 45.45
C VAL A 5 8.93 -19.33 44.27
N ALA A 6 8.99 -20.63 44.50
CA ALA A 6 8.79 -21.63 43.44
C ALA A 6 7.38 -21.57 42.85
N ILE A 7 6.36 -21.40 43.70
CA ILE A 7 4.96 -21.24 43.26
C ILE A 7 4.82 -19.93 42.41
N LEU A 8 5.38 -18.83 42.88
CA LEU A 8 5.35 -17.56 42.13
C LEU A 8 6.00 -17.69 40.76
N VAL A 9 7.18 -18.32 40.70
CA VAL A 9 7.87 -18.57 39.43
C VAL A 9 7.02 -19.42 38.49
N LEU A 10 6.42 -20.48 39.00
CA LEU A 10 5.53 -21.34 38.20
C LEU A 10 4.34 -20.57 37.66
N LEU A 11 3.70 -19.74 38.48
CA LEU A 11 2.57 -18.90 38.04
C LEU A 11 2.99 -17.91 36.93
N VAL A 12 4.17 -17.31 37.05
CA VAL A 12 4.68 -16.42 36.01
C VAL A 12 4.95 -17.17 34.72
N ILE A 13 5.51 -18.38 34.79
CA ILE A 13 5.75 -19.21 33.58
C ILE A 13 4.44 -19.60 32.91
N VAL A 14 3.44 -20.04 33.68
CA VAL A 14 2.12 -20.41 33.16
C VAL A 14 1.41 -19.21 32.55
N ALA A 15 1.43 -18.05 33.22
CA ALA A 15 0.84 -16.81 32.70
C ALA A 15 1.53 -16.33 31.42
N SER A 16 2.87 -16.37 31.38
CA SER A 16 3.65 -16.00 30.20
C SER A 16 3.39 -16.95 29.03
N GLY A 17 3.33 -18.27 29.30
CA GLY A 17 3.00 -19.26 28.28
C GLY A 17 1.58 -19.09 27.73
N GLY A 18 0.60 -18.86 28.59
CA GLY A 18 -0.78 -18.58 28.19
C GLY A 18 -0.91 -17.28 27.37
N PHE A 19 -0.19 -16.23 27.78
CA PHE A 19 -0.15 -14.99 27.02
C PHE A 19 0.50 -15.19 25.64
N ALA A 20 1.64 -15.84 25.58
CA ALA A 20 2.32 -16.14 24.32
C ALA A 20 1.46 -16.98 23.37
N TRP A 21 0.77 -17.98 23.90
CA TRP A 21 -0.19 -18.81 23.16
C TRP A 21 -1.34 -17.97 22.59
N THR A 22 -1.93 -17.11 23.40
CA THR A 22 -3.03 -16.22 22.97
C THR A 22 -2.61 -15.27 21.86
N VAL A 23 -1.43 -14.68 22.01
CA VAL A 23 -0.86 -13.79 20.97
C VAL A 23 -0.58 -14.56 19.68
N TRP A 24 0.03 -15.74 19.79
CA TRP A 24 0.33 -16.59 18.64
C TRP A 24 -0.94 -17.00 17.88
N THR A 25 -1.98 -17.40 18.57
CA THR A 25 -3.26 -17.76 17.95
C THR A 25 -3.90 -16.56 17.25
N ARG A 26 -3.91 -15.37 17.89
CA ARG A 26 -4.42 -14.13 17.26
C ARG A 26 -3.66 -13.74 16.01
N MET A 27 -2.33 -13.89 15.99
CA MET A 27 -1.54 -13.60 14.80
C MET A 27 -1.88 -14.49 13.60
N LYS A 28 -2.32 -15.73 13.87
CA LYS A 28 -2.69 -16.74 12.86
C LYS A 28 -4.19 -16.82 12.58
N THR A 29 -5.02 -16.12 13.34
CA THR A 29 -6.46 -16.11 13.12
C THR A 29 -6.79 -15.06 12.06
N PRO A 30 -7.42 -15.45 10.93
CA PRO A 30 -7.87 -14.51 9.94
C PRO A 30 -8.90 -13.53 10.51
N TYR A 31 -8.77 -12.26 10.18
CA TYR A 31 -9.67 -11.20 10.65
C TYR A 31 -10.21 -10.39 9.47
N LYS A 32 -11.47 -9.96 9.59
CA LYS A 32 -12.15 -9.04 8.68
C LYS A 32 -13.10 -8.18 9.50
N GLY A 33 -12.71 -6.93 9.76
CA GLY A 33 -13.50 -5.97 10.54
C GLY A 33 -14.30 -4.98 9.70
N TYR A 34 -14.27 -5.09 8.37
CA TYR A 34 -15.03 -4.27 7.44
C TYR A 34 -16.23 -5.05 6.88
N ALA A 35 -17.34 -4.32 6.62
CA ALA A 35 -18.60 -4.93 6.15
C ALA A 35 -18.67 -5.11 4.63
N SER A 36 -17.88 -4.36 3.86
CA SER A 36 -17.83 -4.41 2.40
C SER A 36 -17.24 -5.73 1.89
N ASN A 37 -17.52 -6.08 0.62
CA ASN A 37 -16.90 -7.26 0.00
C ASN A 37 -15.38 -7.09 -0.08
N GLU A 38 -14.93 -5.86 -0.33
CA GLU A 38 -13.52 -5.49 -0.42
C GLU A 38 -13.26 -4.15 0.26
N GLN A 39 -12.06 -3.98 0.80
CA GLN A 39 -11.59 -2.77 1.45
C GLN A 39 -10.27 -2.36 0.83
N PHE A 40 -10.13 -1.05 0.57
CA PHE A 40 -8.91 -0.48 0.04
C PHE A 40 -8.23 0.36 1.11
N VAL A 41 -6.90 0.23 1.18
CA VAL A 41 -6.07 1.00 2.10
C VAL A 41 -4.90 1.58 1.32
N GLU A 42 -4.80 2.89 1.32
CA GLU A 42 -3.68 3.62 0.74
C GLU A 42 -2.58 3.81 1.78
N ILE A 43 -1.36 3.42 1.42
CA ILE A 43 -0.14 3.63 2.20
C ILE A 43 0.70 4.67 1.44
N PRO A 44 0.82 5.90 1.96
CA PRO A 44 1.61 6.95 1.32
C PRO A 44 3.10 6.62 1.26
N ALA A 45 3.79 7.17 0.28
CA ALA A 45 5.25 7.11 0.22
C ALA A 45 5.85 7.77 1.48
N GLY A 46 6.81 7.09 2.12
CA GLY A 46 7.44 7.57 3.34
C GLY A 46 6.64 7.36 4.63
N ALA A 47 5.45 6.75 4.57
CA ALA A 47 4.65 6.45 5.76
C ALA A 47 5.42 5.55 6.73
N GLY A 48 5.50 5.95 7.99
CA GLY A 48 6.12 5.16 9.05
C GLY A 48 5.25 3.97 9.50
N ALA A 49 5.86 2.95 10.10
CA ALA A 49 5.14 1.76 10.59
C ALA A 49 3.99 2.10 11.57
N ALA A 50 4.06 3.20 12.31
CA ALA A 50 2.99 3.65 13.20
C ALA A 50 1.77 4.15 12.42
N GLU A 51 2.00 4.92 11.36
CA GLU A 51 0.94 5.42 10.48
C GLU A 51 0.27 4.27 9.72
N ILE A 52 1.08 3.38 9.12
CA ILE A 52 0.58 2.19 8.41
C ILE A 52 -0.32 1.37 9.35
N ARG A 53 0.13 1.14 10.58
CA ARG A 53 -0.66 0.44 11.59
C ARG A 53 -2.00 1.13 11.85
N GLN A 54 -2.00 2.45 12.01
CA GLN A 54 -3.22 3.21 12.27
C GLN A 54 -4.20 3.10 11.09
N ARG A 55 -3.72 3.22 9.86
CA ARG A 55 -4.54 3.07 8.65
C ARG A 55 -5.20 1.69 8.56
N LEU A 56 -4.42 0.61 8.81
CA LEU A 56 -4.92 -0.76 8.78
C LEU A 56 -5.95 -1.04 9.89
N LEU A 57 -5.75 -0.46 11.08
CA LEU A 57 -6.72 -0.55 12.18
C LEU A 57 -8.02 0.18 11.84
N THR A 58 -7.92 1.43 11.39
CA THR A 58 -9.10 2.25 11.04
C THR A 58 -9.90 1.62 9.90
N ALA A 59 -9.23 0.99 8.94
CA ALA A 59 -9.87 0.28 7.83
C ALA A 59 -10.42 -1.11 8.22
N GLY A 60 -10.25 -1.57 9.47
CA GLY A 60 -10.72 -2.87 9.92
C GLY A 60 -9.99 -4.07 9.29
N ILE A 61 -8.76 -3.87 8.81
CA ILE A 61 -7.95 -4.94 8.21
C ILE A 61 -7.32 -5.82 9.28
N VAL A 62 -6.95 -5.23 10.41
CA VAL A 62 -6.36 -5.93 11.56
C VAL A 62 -7.16 -5.64 12.82
N GLN A 63 -7.21 -6.61 13.72
CA GLN A 63 -8.03 -6.54 14.93
C GLN A 63 -7.48 -5.56 15.97
N ASP A 64 -6.16 -5.55 16.15
CA ASP A 64 -5.48 -4.71 17.14
C ASP A 64 -4.03 -4.40 16.74
N GLY A 65 -3.50 -3.30 17.28
CA GLY A 65 -2.16 -2.82 16.97
C GLY A 65 -1.03 -3.64 17.60
N LEU A 66 -1.30 -4.42 18.65
CA LEU A 66 -0.31 -5.28 19.26
C LEU A 66 -0.03 -6.49 18.37
N THR A 67 -1.08 -7.14 17.89
CA THR A 67 -0.99 -8.28 16.96
C THR A 67 -0.23 -7.89 15.70
N LEU A 68 -0.53 -6.72 15.10
CA LEU A 68 0.19 -6.24 13.92
C LEU A 68 1.66 -5.92 14.22
N ARG A 69 1.97 -5.30 15.36
CA ARG A 69 3.36 -5.02 15.77
C ARG A 69 4.18 -6.29 15.93
N LEU A 70 3.57 -7.33 16.51
CA LEU A 70 4.21 -8.63 16.69
C LEU A 70 4.39 -9.35 15.34
N ALA A 71 3.42 -9.26 14.43
CA ALA A 71 3.54 -9.78 13.07
C ALA A 71 4.69 -9.10 12.31
N LEU A 72 4.81 -7.76 12.38
CA LEU A 72 5.92 -7.00 11.80
C LEU A 72 7.28 -7.44 12.35
N ARG A 73 7.34 -7.68 13.65
CA ARG A 73 8.58 -8.14 14.31
C ARG A 73 8.92 -9.59 13.95
N TRP A 74 7.90 -10.44 13.84
CA TRP A 74 8.05 -11.85 13.48
C TRP A 74 8.54 -12.02 12.04
N THR A 75 7.97 -11.28 11.09
CA THR A 75 8.34 -11.31 9.67
C THR A 75 9.63 -10.57 9.36
N GLY A 76 10.12 -9.73 10.28
CA GLY A 76 11.25 -8.83 10.03
C GLY A 76 10.95 -7.66 9.08
N ALA A 77 9.72 -7.57 8.57
CA ALA A 77 9.33 -6.67 7.48
C ALA A 77 9.10 -5.20 7.90
N SER A 78 9.50 -4.80 9.09
CA SER A 78 9.24 -3.44 9.62
C SER A 78 9.82 -2.31 8.75
N ARG A 79 10.83 -2.59 7.93
CA ARG A 79 11.49 -1.62 7.03
C ARG A 79 11.14 -1.82 5.55
N ASP A 80 10.45 -2.91 5.23
CA ASP A 80 10.20 -3.33 3.84
C ASP A 80 8.77 -3.02 3.39
N LEU A 81 7.99 -2.31 4.22
CA LEU A 81 6.62 -1.95 3.89
C LEU A 81 6.60 -0.96 2.73
N LYS A 82 5.94 -1.34 1.64
CA LYS A 82 5.89 -0.56 0.40
C LYS A 82 4.67 0.35 0.36
N ALA A 83 4.86 1.53 -0.19
CA ALA A 83 3.77 2.46 -0.47
C ALA A 83 2.88 1.94 -1.61
N GLY A 84 1.63 2.36 -1.62
CA GLY A 84 0.66 2.02 -2.66
C GLY A 84 -0.74 1.76 -2.11
N GLU A 85 -1.69 1.54 -2.99
CA GLU A 85 -3.05 1.15 -2.64
C GLU A 85 -3.15 -0.37 -2.56
N TYR A 86 -3.67 -0.90 -1.44
CA TYR A 86 -3.82 -2.33 -1.20
C TYR A 86 -5.28 -2.72 -1.11
N ARG A 87 -5.69 -3.75 -1.87
CA ARG A 87 -7.01 -4.35 -1.80
C ARG A 87 -7.02 -5.53 -0.84
N PHE A 88 -8.02 -5.56 0.03
CA PHE A 88 -8.33 -6.65 0.96
C PHE A 88 -9.76 -7.12 0.67
N ASP A 89 -9.90 -8.32 0.14
CA ASP A 89 -11.17 -8.91 -0.33
C ASP A 89 -11.59 -10.16 0.44
N ARG A 90 -10.76 -10.59 1.39
CA ARG A 90 -11.00 -11.76 2.25
C ARG A 90 -10.47 -11.54 3.66
N PRO A 91 -10.93 -12.34 4.64
CA PRO A 91 -10.27 -12.38 5.95
C PRO A 91 -8.78 -12.75 5.78
N MET A 92 -7.90 -12.03 6.45
CA MET A 92 -6.46 -12.26 6.42
C MET A 92 -5.90 -12.27 7.83
N THR A 93 -4.84 -13.06 8.05
CA THR A 93 -4.06 -13.02 9.29
C THR A 93 -3.18 -11.77 9.31
N ALA A 94 -2.78 -11.31 10.49
CA ALA A 94 -1.88 -10.16 10.59
C ALA A 94 -0.54 -10.40 9.87
N VAL A 95 -0.07 -11.65 9.83
CA VAL A 95 1.15 -12.03 9.09
C VAL A 95 0.94 -11.89 7.59
N GLU A 96 -0.16 -12.44 7.03
CA GLU A 96 -0.49 -12.29 5.60
C GLU A 96 -0.62 -10.82 5.17
N VAL A 97 -1.23 -9.98 6.03
CA VAL A 97 -1.35 -8.54 5.77
C VAL A 97 0.03 -7.89 5.68
N VAL A 98 0.93 -8.15 6.62
CA VAL A 98 2.30 -7.63 6.61
C VAL A 98 3.06 -8.11 5.39
N GLU A 99 3.01 -9.40 5.07
CA GLU A 99 3.69 -9.97 3.91
C GLU A 99 3.16 -9.40 2.58
N LYS A 100 1.83 -9.17 2.46
CA LYS A 100 1.22 -8.54 1.29
C LYS A 100 1.81 -7.14 1.05
N ILE A 101 1.92 -6.34 2.12
CA ILE A 101 2.46 -4.98 2.04
C ILE A 101 3.98 -5.00 1.79
N ALA A 102 4.71 -5.90 2.42
CA ALA A 102 6.16 -6.03 2.23
C ALA A 102 6.54 -6.49 0.82
N ARG A 103 5.77 -7.41 0.22
CA ARG A 103 5.96 -7.78 -1.19
C ARG A 103 5.61 -6.65 -2.15
N GLY A 104 4.78 -5.67 -1.72
CA GLY A 104 4.26 -4.63 -2.59
C GLY A 104 3.18 -5.17 -3.54
N ASP A 105 2.32 -6.08 -3.04
CA ASP A 105 1.16 -6.59 -3.77
C ASP A 105 0.07 -5.50 -3.81
N VAL A 106 0.42 -4.40 -4.49
CA VAL A 106 -0.43 -3.22 -4.64
C VAL A 106 -1.57 -3.50 -5.62
N TYR A 107 -2.73 -2.94 -5.31
CA TYR A 107 -3.85 -2.90 -6.23
C TYR A 107 -3.60 -1.79 -7.25
N GLY A 108 -3.65 -2.13 -8.52
CA GLY A 108 -3.50 -1.15 -9.57
C GLY A 108 -3.81 -1.72 -10.94
N GLN A 109 -4.24 -0.85 -11.82
CA GLN A 109 -4.33 -1.15 -13.24
C GLN A 109 -2.98 -0.88 -13.89
N ARG A 110 -2.59 -1.75 -14.82
CA ARG A 110 -1.41 -1.51 -15.65
C ARG A 110 -1.82 -0.76 -16.91
N ILE A 111 -1.19 0.36 -17.16
CA ILE A 111 -1.24 1.04 -18.44
C ILE A 111 0.15 1.05 -19.06
N THR A 112 0.27 0.56 -20.28
CA THR A 112 1.52 0.57 -21.04
C THR A 112 1.40 1.62 -22.13
N PHE A 113 2.33 2.54 -22.16
CA PHE A 113 2.52 3.47 -23.26
C PHE A 113 3.70 2.97 -24.11
N PRO A 114 3.43 2.45 -25.33
CA PRO A 114 4.48 2.10 -26.28
C PRO A 114 5.31 3.31 -26.73
N GLU A 115 6.50 3.06 -27.22
CA GLU A 115 7.33 4.08 -27.84
C GLU A 115 6.64 4.72 -29.07
N GLY A 116 6.88 6.01 -29.26
CA GLY A 116 6.42 6.75 -30.43
C GLY A 116 4.97 7.24 -30.38
N LEU A 117 4.30 7.11 -29.22
CA LEU A 117 2.98 7.71 -29.05
C LEU A 117 3.09 9.23 -28.85
N THR A 118 2.19 9.95 -29.48
CA THR A 118 1.92 11.36 -29.19
C THR A 118 1.12 11.50 -27.89
N ILE A 119 1.14 12.69 -27.27
CA ILE A 119 0.29 13.02 -26.10
C ILE A 119 -1.18 12.67 -26.35
N ARG A 120 -1.69 12.91 -27.58
CA ARG A 120 -3.08 12.60 -27.93
C ARG A 120 -3.37 11.11 -27.93
N GLU A 121 -2.45 10.30 -28.43
CA GLU A 121 -2.58 8.83 -28.44
C GLU A 121 -2.46 8.26 -27.05
N MET A 122 -1.55 8.80 -26.22
CA MET A 122 -1.43 8.44 -24.80
C MET A 122 -2.71 8.80 -24.03
N ALA A 123 -3.29 9.99 -24.29
CA ALA A 123 -4.54 10.42 -23.69
C ALA A 123 -5.73 9.52 -24.10
N ALA A 124 -5.79 9.11 -25.36
CA ALA A 124 -6.83 8.18 -25.83
C ALA A 124 -6.68 6.80 -25.16
N LEU A 125 -5.45 6.31 -24.98
CA LEU A 125 -5.19 5.06 -24.28
C LEU A 125 -5.55 5.16 -22.78
N TYR A 126 -5.26 6.28 -22.13
CA TYR A 126 -5.64 6.59 -20.74
C TYR A 126 -7.18 6.52 -20.56
N GLU A 127 -7.93 7.15 -21.44
CA GLU A 127 -9.40 7.12 -21.42
C GLU A 127 -9.95 5.73 -21.74
N MET A 128 -9.41 5.04 -22.74
CA MET A 128 -9.81 3.67 -23.10
C MET A 128 -9.61 2.69 -21.93
N ARG A 129 -8.60 2.91 -21.09
CA ARG A 129 -8.36 2.11 -19.87
C ARG A 129 -9.25 2.50 -18.68
N GLY A 130 -10.12 3.50 -18.85
CA GLY A 130 -11.04 3.96 -17.81
C GLY A 130 -10.36 4.68 -16.65
N LEU A 131 -9.16 5.25 -16.86
CA LEU A 131 -8.39 5.94 -15.84
C LEU A 131 -8.84 7.41 -15.66
N GLY A 132 -9.50 8.00 -16.68
CA GLY A 132 -10.03 9.35 -16.68
C GLY A 132 -10.35 9.79 -18.11
N ARG A 133 -10.58 11.07 -18.31
CA ARG A 133 -10.89 11.63 -19.63
C ARG A 133 -9.61 11.98 -20.37
N ALA A 134 -9.57 11.73 -21.69
CA ALA A 134 -8.43 12.12 -22.55
C ALA A 134 -8.06 13.60 -22.41
N ARG A 135 -9.07 14.47 -22.27
CA ARG A 135 -8.86 15.90 -22.09
C ARG A 135 -8.07 16.23 -20.82
N GLU A 136 -8.34 15.53 -19.71
CA GLU A 136 -7.62 15.74 -18.44
C GLU A 136 -6.13 15.39 -18.57
N PHE A 137 -5.82 14.34 -19.33
CA PHE A 137 -4.44 13.96 -19.64
C PHE A 137 -3.74 15.02 -20.52
N ILE A 138 -4.41 15.49 -21.59
CA ILE A 138 -3.87 16.53 -22.46
C ILE A 138 -3.64 17.83 -21.70
N ASP A 139 -4.59 18.23 -20.84
CA ASP A 139 -4.47 19.47 -20.07
C ASP A 139 -3.34 19.37 -19.04
N ALA A 140 -3.13 18.20 -18.42
CA ALA A 140 -2.00 17.96 -17.53
C ALA A 140 -0.65 17.95 -18.28
N ALA A 141 -0.61 17.39 -19.50
CA ALA A 141 0.59 17.37 -20.34
C ALA A 141 1.03 18.75 -20.87
N ARG A 142 0.22 19.80 -20.70
CA ARG A 142 0.60 21.19 -20.95
C ARG A 142 1.39 21.85 -19.83
N ASN A 143 1.49 21.19 -18.69
CA ASN A 143 2.29 21.70 -17.58
C ASN A 143 3.78 21.46 -17.84
N THR A 144 4.44 22.44 -18.47
CA THR A 144 5.88 22.38 -18.80
C THR A 144 6.81 22.67 -17.61
N ALA A 145 6.28 22.93 -16.41
CA ALA A 145 7.10 23.21 -15.24
C ALA A 145 8.11 22.09 -14.92
N LEU A 146 7.78 20.84 -15.27
CA LEU A 146 8.64 19.67 -15.08
C LEU A 146 9.91 19.65 -15.95
N ILE A 147 9.90 20.36 -17.08
CA ILE A 147 10.98 20.38 -18.07
C ILE A 147 11.52 21.78 -18.34
N GLN A 148 11.09 22.78 -17.58
CA GLN A 148 11.42 24.19 -17.83
C GLN A 148 12.93 24.47 -17.79
N ASP A 149 13.67 23.70 -16.98
CA ASP A 149 15.13 23.79 -16.91
C ASP A 149 15.83 23.16 -18.14
N LEU A 150 15.16 22.23 -18.82
CA LEU A 150 15.70 21.51 -19.98
C LEU A 150 15.30 22.18 -21.31
N ASP A 151 14.03 22.59 -21.40
CA ASP A 151 13.48 23.26 -22.56
C ASP A 151 12.53 24.40 -22.16
N PRO A 152 13.06 25.62 -21.97
CA PRO A 152 12.25 26.78 -21.60
C PRO A 152 11.25 27.21 -22.71
N ALA A 153 11.41 26.72 -23.93
CA ALA A 153 10.55 27.05 -25.08
C ALA A 153 9.42 26.01 -25.28
N ALA A 154 9.41 24.92 -24.53
CA ALA A 154 8.39 23.89 -24.65
C ALA A 154 7.00 24.47 -24.35
N THR A 155 6.01 24.10 -25.15
CA THR A 155 4.60 24.46 -24.96
C THR A 155 3.77 23.36 -24.33
N ASP A 156 4.28 22.14 -24.33
CA ASP A 156 3.74 20.92 -23.72
C ASP A 156 4.86 19.90 -23.53
N LEU A 157 4.50 18.70 -23.04
CA LEU A 157 5.43 17.60 -22.77
C LEU A 157 5.55 16.60 -23.93
N GLU A 158 5.25 17.00 -25.18
CA GLU A 158 5.42 16.13 -26.34
C GLU A 158 6.89 15.70 -26.51
N GLY A 159 7.12 14.38 -26.52
CA GLY A 159 8.47 13.80 -26.59
C GLY A 159 9.20 13.67 -25.24
N TYR A 160 8.62 14.16 -24.15
CA TYR A 160 9.19 14.08 -22.81
C TYR A 160 8.53 13.02 -21.92
N LEU A 161 7.40 12.45 -22.35
CA LEU A 161 6.72 11.38 -21.60
C LEU A 161 7.36 10.04 -21.93
N PHE A 162 7.80 9.33 -20.88
CA PHE A 162 8.51 8.06 -21.04
C PHE A 162 7.58 6.91 -21.46
N PRO A 163 7.99 6.11 -22.49
CA PRO A 163 7.32 4.89 -22.87
C PRO A 163 7.61 3.80 -21.83
N GLU A 164 6.63 3.50 -20.98
CA GLU A 164 6.77 2.51 -19.91
C GLU A 164 5.42 1.88 -19.54
N THR A 165 5.46 0.84 -18.71
CA THR A 165 4.28 0.25 -18.07
C THR A 165 4.12 0.80 -16.67
N TYR A 166 3.14 1.65 -16.49
CA TYR A 166 2.80 2.26 -15.21
C TYR A 166 1.75 1.43 -14.47
N THR A 167 1.96 1.24 -13.16
CA THR A 167 0.92 0.72 -12.27
C THR A 167 0.26 1.91 -11.58
N VAL A 168 -1.05 2.05 -11.76
CA VAL A 168 -1.84 3.19 -11.28
C VAL A 168 -2.96 2.70 -10.36
N GLY A 169 -3.17 3.38 -9.25
CA GLY A 169 -4.29 3.13 -8.32
C GLY A 169 -5.64 3.54 -8.93
N ARG A 170 -6.72 3.27 -8.20
CA ARG A 170 -8.09 3.59 -8.67
C ARG A 170 -8.38 5.08 -8.78
N THR A 171 -7.68 5.89 -8.01
CA THR A 171 -7.88 7.33 -7.88
C THR A 171 -6.75 8.14 -8.52
N VAL A 172 -5.97 7.52 -9.42
CA VAL A 172 -4.90 8.22 -10.11
C VAL A 172 -5.47 9.38 -10.92
N VAL A 173 -4.89 10.55 -10.78
CA VAL A 173 -5.17 11.68 -11.66
C VAL A 173 -4.09 11.77 -12.76
N ALA A 174 -4.43 12.39 -13.89
CA ALA A 174 -3.54 12.45 -15.03
C ALA A 174 -2.18 13.12 -14.71
N SER A 175 -2.17 14.16 -13.85
CA SER A 175 -0.93 14.78 -13.36
C SER A 175 0.01 13.81 -12.67
N ASP A 176 -0.51 12.94 -11.81
CA ASP A 176 0.32 11.97 -11.06
C ASP A 176 0.99 10.95 -11.99
N LEU A 177 0.35 10.66 -13.14
CA LEU A 177 0.90 9.73 -14.13
C LEU A 177 1.98 10.40 -15.00
N ILE A 178 1.82 11.69 -15.26
CA ILE A 178 2.74 12.49 -16.06
C ILE A 178 4.02 12.84 -15.27
N GLU A 179 3.92 12.99 -13.95
CA GLU A 179 5.06 13.31 -13.07
C GLU A 179 5.93 12.08 -12.73
N LYS A 180 5.56 10.89 -13.17
CA LYS A 180 6.33 9.64 -12.95
C LYS A 180 7.36 9.43 -14.05
#